data_8125dec9a032a10258fc5808d3bc2788
#
_entry.id   8125dec9a032a10258fc5808d3bc2788
#
_cell.length_a   1.000
_cell.length_b   1.000
_cell.length_c   1.000
_cell.angle_alpha   90.00
_cell.angle_beta   90.00
_cell.angle_gamma   90.00
#
_symmetry.space_group_name_H-M   'P 1'
#
loop_
_entity.id
_entity.type
_entity.pdbx_description
1 polymer ?
#
loop_
_entity_poly.entity_id
_entity_poly.type
_entity_poly.pdbx_seq_one_letter_code
_entity_poly.pdbx_strand_id
1 'polypeptide(L)'
;MKANPLCLIALVLGAVAATPASATSPCEKRTFESQPFTVCAADLAERDVRLFLRRADGANYGDPEALPRDKLLFATNAGMFNAAHMPIGLYLAEGQQTTSLNTKNGGGNFHLQPNGVFWIKDGKAAISTTFDFSTTKPAADLATQSGPMLVINGTLNGNFDVNGPSRYIRNGIGITDPAHIFVAISDEPVSFGVFARLFRDDLKCFNALYFDGAVSRLFQPDQPDGFDGSELGPLLGVYDRK
;
A
#
# COMPACT_ATOMS: atom_id res chain seq x y z
N MET A 1 65.96 8.36 -52.96
CA MET A 1 65.56 7.94 -51.60
C MET A 1 64.36 8.81 -51.22
N LYS A 2 63.16 8.27 -51.24
CA LYS A 2 61.88 8.98 -50.90
C LYS A 2 61.42 8.54 -49.53
N ALA A 3 61.35 9.45 -48.58
CA ALA A 3 60.86 9.22 -47.25
C ALA A 3 59.29 9.21 -47.23
N ASN A 4 58.68 8.15 -46.67
CA ASN A 4 57.22 8.05 -46.40
C ASN A 4 56.92 8.72 -45.09
N PRO A 5 55.87 9.56 -44.98
CA PRO A 5 55.37 10.01 -43.68
C PRO A 5 54.42 8.98 -43.06
N LEU A 6 54.73 8.53 -41.84
CA LEU A 6 53.80 7.76 -40.97
C LEU A 6 52.64 8.66 -40.49
N CYS A 7 51.45 8.30 -40.86
CA CYS A 7 50.25 8.95 -40.35
C CYS A 7 49.86 8.29 -39.00
N LEU A 8 50.02 9.03 -37.87
CA LEU A 8 49.54 8.62 -36.55
C LEU A 8 48.01 8.87 -36.48
N ILE A 9 47.23 7.81 -36.42
CA ILE A 9 45.79 7.91 -36.12
C ILE A 9 45.63 7.90 -34.59
N ALA A 10 45.27 9.05 -34.03
CA ALA A 10 44.89 9.16 -32.61
C ALA A 10 43.45 8.61 -32.40
N LEU A 11 43.34 7.49 -31.70
CA LEU A 11 42.07 6.94 -31.29
C LEU A 11 41.53 7.74 -30.09
N VAL A 12 40.51 8.57 -30.30
CA VAL A 12 39.80 9.26 -29.21
C VAL A 12 38.77 8.28 -28.63
N LEU A 13 39.06 7.70 -27.46
CA LEU A 13 38.06 6.98 -26.67
C LEU A 13 37.08 8.00 -26.05
N GLY A 14 35.90 8.14 -26.60
CA GLY A 14 34.81 8.88 -26.00
C GLY A 14 34.26 8.10 -24.80
N ALA A 15 34.44 8.62 -23.58
CA ALA A 15 33.78 8.12 -22.39
C ALA A 15 32.30 8.46 -22.49
N VAL A 16 31.44 7.47 -22.71
CA VAL A 16 29.97 7.63 -22.57
C VAL A 16 29.66 7.71 -21.07
N ALA A 17 29.40 8.91 -20.58
CA ALA A 17 28.87 9.10 -19.24
C ALA A 17 27.48 8.51 -19.19
N ALA A 18 27.29 7.43 -18.44
CA ALA A 18 25.97 6.90 -18.12
C ALA A 18 25.23 7.96 -17.29
N THR A 19 24.18 8.56 -17.84
CA THR A 19 23.22 9.38 -17.08
C THR A 19 22.58 8.50 -16.02
N PRO A 20 22.55 8.93 -14.74
CA PRO A 20 21.81 8.18 -13.72
C PRO A 20 20.35 8.09 -14.16
N ALA A 21 19.80 6.88 -14.19
CA ALA A 21 18.39 6.66 -14.41
C ALA A 21 17.64 7.45 -13.31
N SER A 22 16.81 8.40 -13.71
CA SER A 22 15.91 9.10 -12.79
C SER A 22 15.03 8.03 -12.15
N ALA A 23 15.07 7.90 -10.83
CA ALA A 23 14.20 6.98 -10.11
C ALA A 23 12.76 7.41 -10.41
N THR A 24 12.02 6.58 -11.15
CA THR A 24 10.60 6.82 -11.41
C THR A 24 9.86 6.80 -10.09
N SER A 25 8.97 7.77 -9.87
CA SER A 25 8.11 7.79 -8.68
C SER A 25 7.41 6.44 -8.53
N PRO A 26 7.37 5.84 -7.34
CA PRO A 26 6.66 4.60 -7.10
C PRO A 26 5.14 4.77 -7.25
N CYS A 27 4.66 6.01 -7.32
CA CYS A 27 3.26 6.38 -7.44
C CYS A 27 2.99 7.11 -8.76
N GLU A 28 1.86 6.79 -9.37
CA GLU A 28 1.38 7.41 -10.61
C GLU A 28 -0.10 7.78 -10.53
N LYS A 29 -0.49 8.81 -11.29
CA LYS A 29 -1.91 9.12 -11.51
C LYS A 29 -2.47 8.18 -12.58
N ARG A 30 -3.66 7.65 -12.30
CA ARG A 30 -4.33 6.67 -13.15
C ARG A 30 -5.81 7.01 -13.29
N THR A 31 -6.36 6.83 -14.48
CA THR A 31 -7.80 6.97 -14.73
C THR A 31 -8.38 5.60 -15.00
N PHE A 32 -9.38 5.20 -14.23
CA PHE A 32 -10.12 3.95 -14.42
C PHE A 32 -11.63 4.21 -14.31
N GLU A 33 -12.43 3.72 -15.28
CA GLU A 33 -13.88 4.00 -15.39
C GLU A 33 -14.20 5.50 -15.24
N SER A 34 -13.40 6.37 -15.88
CA SER A 34 -13.50 7.83 -15.82
C SER A 34 -13.32 8.43 -14.41
N GLN A 35 -12.79 7.69 -13.45
CA GLN A 35 -12.47 8.16 -12.10
C GLN A 35 -10.95 8.27 -11.93
N PRO A 36 -10.46 9.36 -11.29
CA PRO A 36 -9.03 9.54 -11.04
C PRO A 36 -8.58 8.79 -9.76
N PHE A 37 -7.39 8.21 -9.84
CA PHE A 37 -6.74 7.50 -8.75
C PHE A 37 -5.26 7.84 -8.67
N THR A 38 -4.69 7.73 -7.49
CA THR A 38 -3.26 7.64 -7.28
C THR A 38 -2.93 6.20 -6.89
N VAL A 39 -2.04 5.56 -7.64
CA VAL A 39 -1.63 4.17 -7.42
C VAL A 39 -0.13 4.12 -7.19
N CYS A 40 0.29 3.47 -6.11
CA CYS A 40 1.68 3.22 -5.77
C CYS A 40 1.98 1.73 -5.84
N ALA A 41 3.07 1.37 -6.50
CA ALA A 41 3.54 -0.01 -6.60
C ALA A 41 4.81 -0.23 -5.78
N ALA A 42 4.97 -1.42 -5.20
CA ALA A 42 6.20 -1.82 -4.55
C ALA A 42 6.55 -3.28 -4.84
N ASP A 43 7.79 -3.50 -5.28
CA ASP A 43 8.43 -4.80 -5.34
C ASP A 43 9.14 -5.06 -4.02
N LEU A 44 8.74 -6.08 -3.29
CA LEU A 44 9.28 -6.41 -1.97
C LEU A 44 10.71 -6.97 -2.01
N ALA A 45 11.26 -7.27 -3.18
CA ALA A 45 12.70 -7.54 -3.32
C ALA A 45 13.53 -6.26 -3.14
N GLU A 46 12.99 -5.10 -3.49
CA GLU A 46 13.68 -3.81 -3.45
C GLU A 46 13.16 -2.89 -2.34
N ARG A 47 11.95 -3.12 -1.85
CA ARG A 47 11.23 -2.25 -0.91
C ARG A 47 10.98 -2.94 0.42
N ASP A 48 10.95 -2.14 1.47
CA ASP A 48 10.63 -2.54 2.83
C ASP A 48 9.30 -1.93 3.23
N VAL A 49 8.39 -2.74 3.76
CA VAL A 49 7.07 -2.32 4.24
C VAL A 49 7.08 -2.37 5.76
N ARG A 50 6.63 -1.28 6.38
CA ARG A 50 6.56 -1.17 7.84
C ARG A 50 5.19 -0.67 8.27
N LEU A 51 4.75 -1.14 9.44
CA LEU A 51 3.55 -0.65 10.10
C LEU A 51 3.94 0.23 11.29
N PHE A 52 3.22 1.33 11.47
CA PHE A 52 3.45 2.31 12.52
C PHE A 52 2.14 2.59 13.26
N LEU A 53 2.21 2.67 14.58
CA LEU A 53 1.09 3.05 15.44
C LEU A 53 1.54 4.05 16.50
N ARG A 54 2.53 3.65 17.32
CA ARG A 54 3.04 4.47 18.42
C ARG A 54 4.53 4.76 18.27
N ARG A 55 4.92 5.96 18.67
CA ARG A 55 6.32 6.37 18.80
C ARG A 55 6.91 5.78 20.08
N ALA A 56 8.22 5.91 20.24
CA ALA A 56 8.94 5.46 21.43
C ALA A 56 8.49 6.17 22.74
N ASP A 57 7.96 7.39 22.65
CA ASP A 57 7.38 8.15 23.76
C ASP A 57 5.94 7.72 24.11
N GLY A 58 5.38 6.76 23.38
CA GLY A 58 4.02 6.24 23.57
C GLY A 58 2.93 7.03 22.84
N ALA A 59 3.22 8.19 22.25
CA ALA A 59 2.27 8.93 21.43
C ALA A 59 1.98 8.21 20.10
N ASN A 60 0.78 8.37 19.55
CA ASN A 60 0.49 7.90 18.20
C ASN A 60 1.33 8.68 17.18
N TYR A 61 1.66 8.03 16.07
CA TYR A 61 2.16 8.75 14.89
C TYR A 61 1.10 9.71 14.35
N GLY A 62 -0.14 9.24 14.22
CA GLY A 62 -1.32 10.04 13.88
C GLY A 62 -1.30 10.66 12.47
N ASP A 63 -0.12 10.78 11.87
CA ASP A 63 0.12 11.45 10.60
C ASP A 63 1.24 10.74 9.84
N PRO A 64 1.02 10.34 8.57
CA PRO A 64 2.09 9.80 7.72
C PRO A 64 3.29 10.75 7.59
N GLU A 65 3.09 12.06 7.71
CA GLU A 65 4.19 13.03 7.73
C GLU A 65 5.14 12.88 8.92
N ALA A 66 4.66 12.32 10.01
CA ALA A 66 5.45 12.07 11.21
C ALA A 66 6.34 10.83 11.11
N LEU A 67 6.20 10.02 10.07
CA LEU A 67 7.01 8.82 9.87
C LEU A 67 8.48 9.15 9.60
N PRO A 68 9.42 8.25 9.93
CA PRO A 68 10.82 8.41 9.57
C PRO A 68 10.96 8.67 8.06
N ARG A 69 11.62 9.79 7.70
CA ARG A 69 11.70 10.26 6.31
C ARG A 69 12.80 9.59 5.49
N ASP A 70 13.84 9.07 6.16
CA ASP A 70 14.95 8.43 5.45
C ASP A 70 14.43 7.27 4.61
N LYS A 71 14.63 7.37 3.29
CA LYS A 71 14.19 6.38 2.30
C LYS A 71 12.68 6.12 2.23
N LEU A 72 11.83 6.93 2.88
CA LEU A 72 10.39 6.82 2.73
C LEU A 72 9.98 7.18 1.29
N LEU A 73 9.27 6.29 0.63
CA LEU A 73 8.75 6.47 -0.73
C LEU A 73 7.32 6.97 -0.70
N PHE A 74 6.48 6.33 0.09
CA PHE A 74 5.10 6.75 0.34
C PHE A 74 4.58 6.11 1.63
N ALA A 75 3.50 6.68 2.15
CA ALA A 75 2.80 6.13 3.31
C ALA A 75 1.28 6.33 3.16
N THR A 76 0.51 5.47 3.84
CA THR A 76 -0.95 5.53 3.86
C THR A 76 -1.48 5.10 5.22
N ASN A 77 -2.73 5.48 5.56
CA ASN A 77 -3.42 4.83 6.67
C ASN A 77 -3.66 3.35 6.34
N ALA A 78 -3.52 2.50 7.35
CA ALA A 78 -3.70 1.06 7.24
C ALA A 78 -5.08 0.61 7.76
N GLY A 79 -5.15 -0.44 8.60
CA GLY A 79 -6.40 -0.96 9.12
C GLY A 79 -7.22 0.05 9.93
N MET A 80 -8.54 -0.15 9.97
CA MET A 80 -9.48 0.70 10.68
C MET A 80 -9.21 0.77 12.18
N PHE A 81 -9.57 1.89 12.79
CA PHE A 81 -9.30 2.20 14.18
C PHE A 81 -10.52 2.80 14.91
N ASN A 82 -10.49 2.81 16.23
CA ASN A 82 -11.53 3.37 17.09
C ASN A 82 -11.25 4.84 17.45
N ALA A 83 -12.14 5.45 18.24
CA ALA A 83 -12.00 6.85 18.68
C ALA A 83 -10.73 7.14 19.52
N ALA A 84 -10.06 6.10 20.03
CA ALA A 84 -8.75 6.23 20.71
C ALA A 84 -7.58 5.98 19.73
N HIS A 85 -7.82 5.99 18.43
CA HIS A 85 -6.89 5.71 17.34
C HIS A 85 -6.21 4.33 17.44
N MET A 86 -6.81 3.41 18.18
CA MET A 86 -6.32 2.04 18.32
C MET A 86 -6.94 1.13 17.25
N PRO A 87 -6.17 0.20 16.66
CA PRO A 87 -6.68 -0.76 15.69
C PRO A 87 -7.88 -1.52 16.24
N ILE A 88 -8.96 -1.66 15.48
CA ILE A 88 -10.13 -2.48 15.86
C ILE A 88 -9.96 -3.96 15.47
N GLY A 89 -8.97 -4.28 14.67
CA GLY A 89 -8.58 -5.63 14.27
C GLY A 89 -7.13 -5.95 14.59
N LEU A 90 -6.65 -7.07 14.06
CA LEU A 90 -5.27 -7.49 14.25
C LEU A 90 -4.30 -6.37 13.84
N TYR A 91 -3.37 -6.11 14.73
CA TYR A 91 -2.21 -5.29 14.45
C TYR A 91 -0.95 -5.96 15.05
N LEU A 92 0.00 -6.29 14.18
CA LEU A 92 1.29 -6.88 14.51
C LEU A 92 2.38 -6.13 13.74
N ALA A 93 3.33 -5.57 14.45
CA ALA A 93 4.48 -4.88 13.89
C ALA A 93 5.71 -5.19 14.72
N GLU A 94 6.88 -5.30 14.09
CA GLU A 94 8.17 -5.57 14.76
C GLU A 94 8.12 -6.79 15.70
N GLY A 95 7.36 -7.83 15.32
CA GLY A 95 7.18 -9.04 16.12
C GLY A 95 6.27 -8.86 17.36
N GLN A 96 5.67 -7.68 17.55
CA GLN A 96 4.78 -7.39 18.68
C GLN A 96 3.33 -7.25 18.20
N GLN A 97 2.45 -8.07 18.77
CA GLN A 97 1.01 -7.99 18.54
C GLN A 97 0.38 -7.01 19.54
N THR A 98 -0.09 -5.87 19.04
CA THR A 98 -0.77 -4.86 19.87
C THR A 98 -2.26 -5.17 20.03
N THR A 99 -2.91 -5.63 18.95
CA THR A 99 -4.35 -5.96 18.96
C THR A 99 -4.55 -7.33 18.34
N SER A 100 -5.44 -8.12 18.95
CA SER A 100 -5.77 -9.48 18.49
C SER A 100 -6.63 -9.48 17.24
N LEU A 101 -6.63 -10.61 16.52
CA LEU A 101 -7.53 -10.84 15.39
C LEU A 101 -8.98 -10.67 15.83
N ASN A 102 -9.72 -9.82 15.12
CA ASN A 102 -11.12 -9.56 15.39
C ASN A 102 -11.99 -10.43 14.48
N THR A 103 -12.61 -11.44 15.07
CA THR A 103 -13.54 -12.37 14.39
C THR A 103 -15.01 -12.07 14.70
N LYS A 104 -15.28 -10.96 15.42
CA LYS A 104 -16.65 -10.61 15.85
C LYS A 104 -17.45 -10.06 14.67
N ASN A 105 -18.75 -10.30 14.71
CA ASN A 105 -19.70 -9.58 13.86
C ASN A 105 -19.98 -8.19 14.43
N GLY A 106 -20.33 -7.25 13.56
CA GLY A 106 -20.64 -5.87 13.95
C GLY A 106 -21.16 -5.04 12.79
N GLY A 107 -21.33 -3.76 13.01
CA GLY A 107 -21.71 -2.80 11.98
C GLY A 107 -20.50 -2.13 11.33
N GLY A 108 -20.76 -1.42 10.23
CA GLY A 108 -19.75 -0.67 9.49
C GLY A 108 -18.88 -1.52 8.55
N ASN A 109 -18.04 -0.83 7.81
CA ASN A 109 -17.26 -1.45 6.72
C ASN A 109 -16.28 -2.53 7.22
N PHE A 110 -15.70 -2.36 8.41
CA PHE A 110 -14.79 -3.35 8.98
C PHE A 110 -15.44 -4.74 9.11
N HIS A 111 -16.71 -4.78 9.48
CA HIS A 111 -17.45 -6.02 9.69
C HIS A 111 -18.21 -6.52 8.46
N LEU A 112 -18.11 -5.82 7.32
CA LEU A 112 -18.65 -6.32 6.06
C LEU A 112 -17.80 -7.51 5.59
N GLN A 113 -18.39 -8.69 5.60
CA GLN A 113 -17.69 -9.94 5.37
C GLN A 113 -17.50 -10.27 3.88
N PRO A 114 -16.46 -11.03 3.52
CA PRO A 114 -15.33 -11.31 4.38
C PRO A 114 -14.45 -10.06 4.55
N ASN A 115 -14.08 -9.78 5.77
CA ASN A 115 -12.97 -8.89 6.05
C ASN A 115 -11.65 -9.68 5.99
N GLY A 116 -10.51 -9.02 6.03
CA GLY A 116 -9.24 -9.68 5.77
C GLY A 116 -8.05 -9.09 6.51
N VAL A 117 -6.93 -9.76 6.33
CA VAL A 117 -5.64 -9.40 6.90
C VAL A 117 -4.63 -9.26 5.77
N PHE A 118 -4.00 -8.10 5.66
CA PHE A 118 -2.74 -7.94 4.93
C PHE A 118 -1.60 -8.30 5.88
N TRP A 119 -0.67 -9.15 5.42
CA TRP A 119 0.46 -9.59 6.22
C TRP A 119 1.69 -9.87 5.35
N ILE A 120 2.86 -9.78 5.97
CA ILE A 120 4.15 -10.12 5.35
C ILE A 120 4.86 -11.15 6.22
N LYS A 121 5.49 -12.13 5.56
CA LYS A 121 6.40 -13.10 6.14
C LYS A 121 7.59 -13.32 5.22
N ASP A 122 8.80 -13.21 5.78
CA ASP A 122 10.07 -13.42 5.05
C ASP A 122 10.12 -12.65 3.71
N GLY A 123 9.66 -11.37 3.74
CA GLY A 123 9.62 -10.49 2.57
C GLY A 123 8.57 -10.86 1.53
N LYS A 124 7.61 -11.72 1.84
CA LYS A 124 6.50 -12.12 0.96
C LYS A 124 5.18 -11.62 1.51
N ALA A 125 4.42 -10.90 0.69
CA ALA A 125 3.10 -10.39 1.04
C ALA A 125 2.00 -11.41 0.78
N ALA A 126 0.97 -11.36 1.61
CA ALA A 126 -0.28 -12.03 1.36
C ALA A 126 -1.47 -11.20 1.90
N ILE A 127 -2.63 -11.41 1.31
CA ILE A 127 -3.92 -10.94 1.83
C ILE A 127 -4.81 -12.17 1.94
N SER A 128 -5.29 -12.44 3.16
CA SER A 128 -6.13 -13.58 3.47
C SER A 128 -7.46 -13.10 4.04
N THR A 129 -8.54 -13.86 3.85
CA THR A 129 -9.75 -13.64 4.65
C THR A 129 -9.42 -13.80 6.13
N THR A 130 -10.17 -13.14 7.01
CA THR A 130 -9.99 -13.33 8.47
C THR A 130 -10.17 -14.80 8.87
N PHE A 131 -11.08 -15.51 8.21
CA PHE A 131 -11.29 -16.94 8.45
C PHE A 131 -10.03 -17.76 8.10
N ASP A 132 -9.47 -17.57 6.89
CA ASP A 132 -8.28 -18.30 6.44
C ASP A 132 -7.07 -17.97 7.32
N PHE A 133 -6.88 -16.68 7.67
CA PHE A 133 -5.81 -16.27 8.57
C PHE A 133 -5.94 -16.92 9.95
N SER A 134 -7.16 -16.99 10.50
CA SER A 134 -7.42 -17.62 11.80
C SER A 134 -7.15 -19.13 11.80
N THR A 135 -7.38 -19.78 10.66
CA THR A 135 -7.21 -21.23 10.48
C THR A 135 -5.75 -21.59 10.26
N THR A 136 -5.07 -20.86 9.38
CA THR A 136 -3.66 -21.13 9.02
C THR A 136 -2.66 -20.60 10.04
N LYS A 137 -3.03 -19.55 10.79
CA LYS A 137 -2.20 -18.88 11.80
C LYS A 137 -0.76 -18.64 11.34
N PRO A 138 -0.55 -17.93 10.22
CA PRO A 138 0.78 -17.72 9.68
C PRO A 138 1.65 -16.97 10.70
N ALA A 139 2.92 -17.34 10.82
CA ALA A 139 3.90 -16.63 11.63
C ALA A 139 4.33 -15.34 10.92
N ALA A 140 3.41 -14.37 10.83
CA ALA A 140 3.65 -13.10 10.13
C ALA A 140 4.70 -12.24 10.87
N ASP A 141 5.51 -11.48 10.11
CA ASP A 141 6.44 -10.48 10.64
C ASP A 141 5.71 -9.16 10.92
N LEU A 142 4.74 -8.84 10.06
CA LEU A 142 3.78 -7.75 10.27
C LEU A 142 2.39 -8.16 9.75
N ALA A 143 1.33 -7.61 10.34
CA ALA A 143 -0.04 -7.83 9.90
C ALA A 143 -0.97 -6.69 10.32
N THR A 144 -1.92 -6.34 9.44
CA THR A 144 -2.99 -5.40 9.75
C THR A 144 -4.32 -5.90 9.20
N GLN A 145 -5.35 -5.91 10.04
CA GLN A 145 -6.69 -6.34 9.66
C GLN A 145 -7.56 -5.15 9.30
N SER A 146 -8.34 -5.29 8.24
CA SER A 146 -9.35 -4.32 7.84
C SER A 146 -10.49 -4.99 7.06
N GLY A 147 -11.37 -4.21 6.45
CA GLY A 147 -12.47 -4.76 5.69
C GLY A 147 -13.37 -3.73 5.01
N PRO A 148 -14.09 -4.19 3.99
CA PRO A 148 -14.12 -5.56 3.47
C PRO A 148 -12.91 -5.93 2.61
N MET A 149 -12.73 -7.22 2.31
CA MET A 149 -11.94 -7.60 1.15
C MET A 149 -12.65 -7.11 -0.13
N LEU A 150 -11.88 -6.58 -1.06
CA LEU A 150 -12.38 -6.06 -2.34
C LEU A 150 -12.35 -7.14 -3.42
N VAL A 151 -11.24 -7.86 -3.48
CA VAL A 151 -10.98 -8.97 -4.40
C VAL A 151 -10.53 -10.19 -3.60
N ILE A 152 -11.08 -11.36 -3.92
CA ILE A 152 -10.79 -12.62 -3.26
C ILE A 152 -10.56 -13.66 -4.35
N ASN A 153 -9.33 -14.15 -4.45
CA ASN A 153 -8.93 -15.14 -5.46
C ASN A 153 -9.36 -14.71 -6.88
N GLY A 154 -9.11 -13.45 -7.25
CA GLY A 154 -9.45 -12.87 -8.54
C GLY A 154 -10.93 -12.53 -8.75
N THR A 155 -11.79 -12.76 -7.75
CA THR A 155 -13.24 -12.50 -7.84
C THR A 155 -13.61 -11.32 -6.94
N LEU A 156 -14.53 -10.45 -7.39
CA LEU A 156 -15.06 -9.37 -6.56
C LEU A 156 -15.82 -9.95 -5.37
N ASN A 157 -15.71 -9.30 -4.21
CA ASN A 157 -16.52 -9.65 -3.05
C ASN A 157 -18.01 -9.41 -3.38
N GLY A 158 -18.81 -10.47 -3.37
CA GLY A 158 -20.24 -10.42 -3.70
C GLY A 158 -21.15 -9.83 -2.60
N ASN A 159 -20.59 -9.47 -1.44
CA ASN A 159 -21.37 -9.00 -0.30
C ASN A 159 -21.53 -7.47 -0.23
N PHE A 160 -20.95 -6.73 -1.18
CA PHE A 160 -21.25 -5.32 -1.32
C PHE A 160 -21.91 -5.05 -2.68
N ASP A 161 -22.79 -4.04 -2.70
CA ASP A 161 -23.38 -3.59 -3.96
C ASP A 161 -22.33 -2.94 -4.84
N VAL A 162 -21.97 -3.63 -5.93
CA VAL A 162 -20.95 -3.18 -6.88
C VAL A 162 -21.31 -1.88 -7.58
N ASN A 163 -22.59 -1.49 -7.58
CA ASN A 163 -23.09 -0.25 -8.13
C ASN A 163 -23.74 0.65 -7.05
N GLY A 164 -23.49 0.34 -5.78
CA GLY A 164 -24.10 1.02 -4.63
C GLY A 164 -23.85 2.53 -4.63
N PRO A 165 -24.76 3.29 -4.01
CA PRO A 165 -24.70 4.75 -3.98
C PRO A 165 -23.64 5.28 -3.00
N SER A 166 -23.12 4.44 -2.11
CA SER A 166 -22.10 4.84 -1.10
C SER A 166 -20.81 5.24 -1.79
N ARG A 167 -20.47 6.52 -1.75
CA ARG A 167 -19.27 7.09 -2.36
C ARG A 167 -18.41 7.80 -1.32
N TYR A 168 -17.14 7.44 -1.30
CA TYR A 168 -16.12 8.02 -0.43
C TYR A 168 -14.78 8.06 -1.17
N ILE A 169 -13.86 8.92 -0.73
CA ILE A 169 -12.46 8.75 -1.03
C ILE A 169 -12.01 7.47 -0.32
N ARG A 170 -11.47 6.52 -1.07
CA ARG A 170 -11.16 5.17 -0.58
C ARG A 170 -9.69 4.86 -0.77
N ASN A 171 -9.08 4.22 0.22
CA ASN A 171 -7.76 3.62 0.05
C ASN A 171 -7.77 2.13 0.36
N GLY A 172 -6.78 1.42 -0.15
CA GLY A 172 -6.66 -0.01 0.03
C GLY A 172 -5.34 -0.55 -0.53
N ILE A 173 -5.14 -1.83 -0.32
CA ILE A 173 -3.96 -2.56 -0.74
C ILE A 173 -4.35 -3.81 -1.52
N GLY A 174 -3.60 -4.13 -2.59
CA GLY A 174 -3.77 -5.35 -3.37
C GLY A 174 -2.44 -6.02 -3.63
N ILE A 175 -2.50 -7.31 -3.94
CA ILE A 175 -1.34 -8.12 -4.36
C ILE A 175 -1.64 -8.82 -5.68
N THR A 176 -0.68 -8.82 -6.59
CA THR A 176 -0.70 -9.67 -7.80
C THR A 176 -0.07 -11.01 -7.53
N ASP A 177 0.98 -11.02 -6.72
CA ASP A 177 1.75 -12.18 -6.27
C ASP A 177 2.45 -11.83 -4.93
N PRO A 178 3.19 -12.76 -4.29
CA PRO A 178 3.83 -12.50 -3.00
C PRO A 178 4.93 -11.42 -3.01
N ALA A 179 5.45 -11.02 -4.17
CA ALA A 179 6.51 -10.01 -4.27
C ALA A 179 5.97 -8.61 -4.57
N HIS A 180 4.78 -8.49 -5.16
CA HIS A 180 4.28 -7.23 -5.69
C HIS A 180 3.00 -6.77 -4.98
N ILE A 181 3.06 -5.58 -4.39
CA ILE A 181 1.92 -4.92 -3.77
C ILE A 181 1.56 -3.63 -4.50
N PHE A 182 0.27 -3.30 -4.48
CA PHE A 182 -0.27 -2.02 -4.94
C PHE A 182 -1.05 -1.37 -3.81
N VAL A 183 -0.77 -0.11 -3.54
CA VAL A 183 -1.58 0.76 -2.69
C VAL A 183 -2.29 1.75 -3.60
N ALA A 184 -3.59 1.91 -3.46
CA ALA A 184 -4.36 2.86 -4.24
C ALA A 184 -5.22 3.74 -3.34
N ILE A 185 -5.39 5.00 -3.75
CA ILE A 185 -6.38 5.93 -3.22
C ILE A 185 -7.17 6.52 -4.38
N SER A 186 -8.48 6.70 -4.21
CA SER A 186 -9.26 7.47 -5.17
C SER A 186 -9.10 8.95 -4.90
N ASP A 187 -8.87 9.76 -5.95
CA ASP A 187 -8.71 11.22 -5.81
C ASP A 187 -10.09 11.90 -5.64
N GLU A 188 -11.18 11.20 -5.99
CA GLU A 188 -12.56 11.62 -5.82
C GLU A 188 -13.40 10.51 -5.16
N PRO A 189 -14.59 10.82 -4.61
CA PRO A 189 -15.46 9.81 -4.01
C PRO A 189 -15.94 8.76 -5.01
N VAL A 190 -15.64 7.47 -4.76
CA VAL A 190 -16.02 6.33 -5.60
C VAL A 190 -16.81 5.28 -4.82
N SER A 191 -17.57 4.44 -5.54
CA SER A 191 -18.26 3.28 -4.94
C SER A 191 -17.27 2.15 -4.60
N PHE A 192 -17.68 1.20 -3.75
CA PHE A 192 -16.89 -0.02 -3.52
C PHE A 192 -16.64 -0.80 -4.81
N GLY A 193 -17.66 -0.88 -5.69
CA GLY A 193 -17.53 -1.62 -6.93
C GLY A 193 -16.49 -1.06 -7.89
N VAL A 194 -16.47 0.26 -8.11
CA VAL A 194 -15.43 0.91 -8.94
C VAL A 194 -14.06 0.67 -8.32
N PHE A 195 -13.91 0.87 -7.00
CA PHE A 195 -12.65 0.68 -6.31
C PHE A 195 -12.15 -0.77 -6.35
N ALA A 196 -13.06 -1.74 -6.20
CA ALA A 196 -12.72 -3.16 -6.28
C ALA A 196 -12.35 -3.59 -7.71
N ARG A 197 -13.06 -3.07 -8.74
CA ARG A 197 -12.70 -3.33 -10.15
C ARG A 197 -11.37 -2.72 -10.54
N LEU A 198 -10.97 -1.55 -9.99
CA LEU A 198 -9.62 -1.02 -10.18
C LEU A 198 -8.58 -2.08 -9.81
N PHE A 199 -8.67 -2.68 -8.62
CA PHE A 199 -7.73 -3.71 -8.19
C PHE A 199 -7.77 -4.95 -9.06
N ARG A 200 -8.96 -5.46 -9.41
CA ARG A 200 -9.10 -6.69 -10.18
C ARG A 200 -8.76 -6.49 -11.66
N ASP A 201 -9.37 -5.48 -12.28
CA ASP A 201 -9.43 -5.39 -13.75
C ASP A 201 -8.26 -4.56 -14.31
N ASP A 202 -7.79 -3.56 -13.60
CA ASP A 202 -6.68 -2.71 -14.02
C ASP A 202 -5.35 -3.17 -13.40
N LEU A 203 -5.28 -3.26 -12.06
CA LEU A 203 -4.07 -3.64 -11.35
C LEU A 203 -3.82 -5.16 -11.32
N LYS A 204 -4.76 -5.98 -11.80
CA LYS A 204 -4.66 -7.44 -11.87
C LYS A 204 -4.38 -8.12 -10.54
N CYS A 205 -4.82 -7.52 -9.43
CA CYS A 205 -4.63 -8.07 -8.10
C CYS A 205 -5.47 -9.34 -7.90
N PHE A 206 -4.83 -10.39 -7.40
CA PHE A 206 -5.48 -11.64 -7.05
C PHE A 206 -6.28 -11.51 -5.75
N ASN A 207 -5.74 -10.77 -4.77
CA ASN A 207 -6.44 -10.37 -3.56
C ASN A 207 -6.27 -8.86 -3.32
N ALA A 208 -7.31 -8.21 -2.78
CA ALA A 208 -7.27 -6.81 -2.39
C ALA A 208 -8.12 -6.55 -1.16
N LEU A 209 -7.64 -5.66 -0.30
CA LEU A 209 -8.22 -5.31 0.98
C LEU A 209 -8.48 -3.80 1.05
N TYR A 210 -9.67 -3.41 1.45
CA TYR A 210 -10.03 -2.05 1.76
C TYR A 210 -9.47 -1.63 3.12
N PHE A 211 -8.88 -0.44 3.21
CA PHE A 211 -8.36 0.08 4.47
C PHE A 211 -9.36 1.00 5.16
N ASP A 212 -9.69 2.14 4.54
CA ASP A 212 -10.64 3.09 5.12
C ASP A 212 -11.34 3.92 4.03
N GLY A 213 -12.38 4.68 4.38
CA GLY A 213 -13.08 5.61 3.53
C GLY A 213 -13.60 6.83 4.30
N ALA A 214 -13.44 6.83 5.62
CA ALA A 214 -13.74 8.01 6.42
C ALA A 214 -12.54 8.97 6.46
N VAL A 215 -11.32 8.39 6.48
CA VAL A 215 -10.05 9.11 6.63
C VAL A 215 -8.96 8.52 5.72
N SER A 216 -9.28 8.35 4.43
CA SER A 216 -8.29 7.85 3.46
C SER A 216 -7.20 8.87 3.17
N ARG A 217 -5.95 8.47 3.31
CA ARG A 217 -4.79 9.30 3.02
C ARG A 217 -3.67 8.52 2.34
N LEU A 218 -3.04 9.13 1.35
CA LEU A 218 -1.79 8.69 0.73
C LEU A 218 -0.82 9.87 0.74
N PHE A 219 0.31 9.67 1.40
CA PHE A 219 1.37 10.64 1.54
C PHE A 219 2.59 10.26 0.69
N GLN A 220 3.15 11.24 0.00
CA GLN A 220 4.42 11.14 -0.73
C GLN A 220 5.34 12.27 -0.25
N PRO A 221 6.62 12.01 0.09
CA PRO A 221 7.51 13.01 0.69
C PRO A 221 7.65 14.31 -0.09
N ASP A 222 7.58 14.21 -1.42
CA ASP A 222 7.83 15.32 -2.34
C ASP A 222 6.53 15.94 -2.91
N GLN A 223 5.37 15.53 -2.40
CA GLN A 223 4.08 16.02 -2.87
C GLN A 223 3.20 16.45 -1.69
N PRO A 224 2.63 17.69 -1.71
CA PRO A 224 1.63 18.09 -0.74
C PRO A 224 0.35 17.26 -0.95
N ASP A 225 -0.24 16.75 0.13
CA ASP A 225 -1.40 15.89 0.07
C ASP A 225 -2.73 16.55 0.49
N GLY A 226 -2.69 17.82 0.91
CA GLY A 226 -3.88 18.60 1.29
C GLY A 226 -4.60 18.05 2.54
N PHE A 227 -3.89 17.35 3.41
CA PHE A 227 -4.46 16.73 4.61
C PHE A 227 -5.05 17.77 5.58
N ASP A 228 -6.22 17.48 6.14
CA ASP A 228 -6.97 18.37 7.02
C ASP A 228 -6.53 18.32 8.50
N GLY A 229 -5.52 17.51 8.83
CA GLY A 229 -5.00 17.35 10.18
C GLY A 229 -5.74 16.34 11.05
N SER A 230 -6.66 15.55 10.51
CA SER A 230 -7.34 14.49 11.26
C SER A 230 -6.33 13.43 11.73
N GLU A 231 -6.30 13.13 13.03
CA GLU A 231 -5.40 12.11 13.58
C GLU A 231 -5.80 10.72 13.10
N LEU A 232 -4.83 9.97 12.57
CA LEU A 232 -5.00 8.60 12.06
C LEU A 232 -4.59 7.56 13.11
N GLY A 233 -5.07 6.32 12.96
CA GLY A 233 -4.61 5.16 13.72
C GLY A 233 -3.41 4.50 13.06
N PRO A 234 -3.49 3.20 12.70
CA PRO A 234 -2.39 2.47 12.06
C PRO A 234 -1.97 3.09 10.73
N LEU A 235 -0.66 3.18 10.50
CA LEU A 235 -0.06 3.65 9.26
C LEU A 235 0.79 2.55 8.63
N LEU A 236 0.88 2.57 7.31
CA LEU A 236 1.76 1.74 6.50
C LEU A 236 2.73 2.65 5.74
N GLY A 237 4.01 2.44 5.91
CA GLY A 237 5.07 3.11 5.15
C GLY A 237 5.81 2.13 4.25
N VAL A 238 6.17 2.58 3.06
CA VAL A 238 7.00 1.85 2.09
C VAL A 238 8.31 2.60 1.89
N TYR A 239 9.41 1.89 2.07
CA TYR A 239 10.76 2.44 2.10
C TYR A 239 11.64 1.78 1.04
N ASP A 240 12.63 2.51 0.55
CA ASP A 240 13.71 1.92 -0.24
C ASP A 240 14.64 1.11 0.66
N ARG A 241 15.02 -0.10 0.24
CA ARG A 241 16.01 -0.93 0.96
C ARG A 241 17.45 -0.49 0.72
N LYS A 242 17.74 0.16 -0.42
CA LYS A 242 19.10 0.56 -0.88
C LYS A 242 19.54 1.89 -0.31
#